data_5dd9187ff0ece08ee9d7295d506e0209
#
_entry.id   5dd9187ff0ece08ee9d7295d506e0209
#
_cell.length_a   1.000
_cell.length_b   1.000
_cell.length_c   1.000
_cell.angle_alpha   90.00
_cell.angle_beta   90.00
_cell.angle_gamma   90.00
#
_symmetry.space_group_name_H-M   'P 1'
#
loop_
_entity.id
_entity.type
_entity.pdbx_description
1 polymer ?
#
loop_
_entity_poly.entity_id
_entity_poly.type
_entity_poly.pdbx_seq_one_letter_code
_entity_poly.pdbx_strand_id
1 'polypeptide(L)'
;KLTEAELEDLVTSWGYPRFRAKQIHEWVHRHHASSFDAMSNLPKDLRAKLSEFFPLETVKIFDRQVSLDGTRKYVVTLADGSLVETVGMPVYHREGSLDRLSVCVSSQVGCPMACQFCATGREGLTRNLTAAEVISQVALVQEDFQERVSNVVVMGQGEPFLNYDEVLAALRILNSRDDFNIGARHITLSTCGIIDGIDR
;
A
#
# COMPACT_ATOMS: atom_id res chain seq x y z
N LYS A 1 9.68 -0.10 -4.66
CA LYS A 1 9.11 -0.33 -6.01
C LYS A 1 9.84 0.56 -7.01
N LEU A 2 10.17 0.02 -8.18
CA LEU A 2 10.84 0.75 -9.26
C LEU A 2 9.83 1.67 -9.96
N THR A 3 10.27 2.86 -10.33
CA THR A 3 9.55 3.75 -11.25
C THR A 3 9.50 3.15 -12.66
N GLU A 4 8.62 3.65 -13.53
CA GLU A 4 8.56 3.18 -14.92
C GLU A 4 9.92 3.37 -15.65
N ALA A 5 10.61 4.49 -15.41
CA ALA A 5 11.93 4.75 -15.98
C ALA A 5 12.99 3.73 -15.52
N GLU A 6 13.02 3.43 -14.21
CA GLU A 6 13.94 2.41 -13.66
C GLU A 6 13.59 1.01 -14.18
N LEU A 7 12.31 0.70 -14.40
CA LEU A 7 11.89 -0.55 -15.05
C LEU A 7 12.31 -0.61 -16.50
N GLU A 8 12.25 0.51 -17.25
CA GLU A 8 12.72 0.58 -18.62
C GLU A 8 14.22 0.29 -18.74
N ASP A 9 15.02 0.90 -17.88
CA ASP A 9 16.47 0.65 -17.82
C ASP A 9 16.77 -0.80 -17.45
N LEU A 10 16.04 -1.34 -16.48
CA LEU A 10 16.19 -2.72 -16.04
C LEU A 10 15.88 -3.72 -17.16
N VAL A 11 14.71 -3.65 -17.78
CA VAL A 11 14.30 -4.62 -18.82
C VAL A 11 15.21 -4.51 -20.04
N THR A 12 15.66 -3.28 -20.36
CA THR A 12 16.60 -3.04 -21.48
C THR A 12 17.96 -3.64 -21.19
N SER A 13 18.47 -3.51 -19.96
CA SER A 13 19.73 -4.16 -19.53
C SER A 13 19.66 -5.68 -19.61
N TRP A 14 18.48 -6.25 -19.52
CA TRP A 14 18.24 -7.69 -19.68
C TRP A 14 17.98 -8.13 -21.13
N GLY A 15 18.03 -7.19 -22.08
CA GLY A 15 17.84 -7.47 -23.50
C GLY A 15 16.38 -7.53 -23.96
N TYR A 16 15.43 -7.06 -23.14
CA TYR A 16 14.02 -7.01 -23.51
C TYR A 16 13.65 -5.62 -24.07
N PRO A 17 12.63 -5.56 -24.95
CA PRO A 17 12.12 -4.30 -25.47
C PRO A 17 11.58 -3.40 -24.36
N ARG A 18 11.82 -2.09 -24.48
CA ARG A 18 11.46 -1.05 -23.52
C ARG A 18 9.99 -1.07 -23.10
N PHE A 19 9.07 -1.37 -24.02
CA PHE A 19 7.64 -1.43 -23.72
C PHE A 19 7.24 -2.51 -22.69
N ARG A 20 8.13 -3.47 -22.40
CA ARG A 20 7.89 -4.48 -21.34
C ARG A 20 7.82 -3.85 -19.96
N ALA A 21 8.53 -2.75 -19.73
CA ALA A 21 8.47 -1.99 -18.49
C ALA A 21 7.03 -1.50 -18.21
N LYS A 22 6.39 -0.93 -19.22
CA LYS A 22 5.00 -0.48 -19.11
C LYS A 22 4.04 -1.64 -18.79
N GLN A 23 4.22 -2.78 -19.41
CA GLN A 23 3.41 -3.96 -19.12
C GLN A 23 3.59 -4.45 -17.68
N ILE A 24 4.85 -4.50 -17.18
CA ILE A 24 5.13 -4.85 -15.79
C ILE A 24 4.47 -3.84 -14.84
N HIS A 25 4.64 -2.55 -15.14
CA HIS A 25 4.06 -1.47 -14.34
C HIS A 25 2.53 -1.58 -14.27
N GLU A 26 1.85 -1.79 -15.39
CA GLU A 26 0.40 -2.00 -15.44
C GLU A 26 -0.04 -3.20 -14.59
N TRP A 27 0.66 -4.33 -14.67
CA TRP A 27 0.34 -5.49 -13.88
C TRP A 27 0.53 -5.27 -12.37
N VAL A 28 1.59 -4.58 -11.97
CA VAL A 28 1.89 -4.33 -10.56
C VAL A 28 0.93 -3.29 -9.97
N HIS A 29 0.66 -2.22 -10.72
CA HIS A 29 -0.02 -1.04 -10.18
C HIS A 29 -1.52 -0.96 -10.50
N ARG A 30 -1.97 -1.48 -11.65
CA ARG A 30 -3.39 -1.46 -12.04
C ARG A 30 -4.10 -2.79 -11.77
N HIS A 31 -3.42 -3.89 -12.02
CA HIS A 31 -3.98 -5.23 -11.83
C HIS A 31 -3.62 -5.83 -10.48
N HIS A 32 -2.76 -5.17 -9.71
CA HIS A 32 -2.31 -5.61 -8.38
C HIS A 32 -1.88 -7.08 -8.36
N ALA A 33 -1.16 -7.50 -9.42
CA ALA A 33 -0.77 -8.89 -9.58
C ALA A 33 0.02 -9.38 -8.35
N SER A 34 -0.45 -10.45 -7.74
CA SER A 34 0.17 -11.08 -6.57
C SER A 34 1.31 -12.03 -6.95
N SER A 35 1.49 -12.31 -8.24
CA SER A 35 2.60 -13.11 -8.77
C SER A 35 2.98 -12.69 -10.18
N PHE A 36 4.25 -12.87 -10.56
CA PHE A 36 4.69 -12.65 -11.94
C PHE A 36 4.08 -13.66 -12.90
N ASP A 37 3.68 -14.85 -12.43
CA ASP A 37 3.03 -15.84 -13.26
C ASP A 37 1.66 -15.41 -13.78
N ALA A 38 0.95 -14.55 -13.06
CA ALA A 38 -0.31 -13.95 -13.49
C ALA A 38 -0.15 -13.00 -14.69
N MET A 39 1.06 -12.48 -14.95
CA MET A 39 1.35 -11.51 -16.00
C MET A 39 1.39 -12.16 -17.40
N SER A 40 0.23 -12.57 -17.90
CA SER A 40 0.09 -13.46 -19.08
C SER A 40 0.64 -12.90 -20.38
N ASN A 41 0.74 -11.57 -20.53
CA ASN A 41 1.29 -10.89 -21.71
C ASN A 41 2.82 -10.71 -21.67
N LEU A 42 3.48 -11.13 -20.57
CA LEU A 42 4.94 -11.16 -20.48
C LEU A 42 5.52 -12.51 -20.90
N PRO A 43 6.69 -12.56 -21.56
CA PRO A 43 7.41 -13.79 -21.84
C PRO A 43 7.70 -14.60 -20.56
N LYS A 44 7.67 -15.91 -20.66
CA LYS A 44 7.88 -16.80 -19.49
C LYS A 44 9.26 -16.63 -18.85
N ASP A 45 10.29 -16.44 -19.65
CA ASP A 45 11.66 -16.21 -19.23
C ASP A 45 11.81 -14.86 -18.50
N LEU A 46 11.12 -13.81 -18.95
CA LEU A 46 11.08 -12.53 -18.25
C LEU A 46 10.36 -12.64 -16.88
N ARG A 47 9.23 -13.36 -16.82
CA ARG A 47 8.52 -13.62 -15.57
C ARG A 47 9.38 -14.37 -14.56
N ALA A 48 10.09 -15.43 -15.00
CA ALA A 48 11.00 -16.17 -14.16
C ALA A 48 12.13 -15.29 -13.61
N LYS A 49 12.73 -14.46 -14.48
CA LYS A 49 13.78 -13.53 -14.11
C LYS A 49 13.30 -12.48 -13.11
N LEU A 50 12.12 -11.89 -13.34
CA LEU A 50 11.50 -10.96 -12.39
C LEU A 50 11.26 -11.62 -11.02
N SER A 51 10.79 -12.87 -11.01
CA SER A 51 10.52 -13.63 -9.78
C SER A 51 11.80 -13.93 -8.98
N GLU A 52 12.92 -14.12 -9.67
CA GLU A 52 14.22 -14.36 -9.04
C GLU A 52 14.80 -13.10 -8.37
N PHE A 53 14.69 -11.94 -9.04
CA PHE A 53 15.32 -10.72 -8.58
C PHE A 53 14.41 -9.80 -7.75
N PHE A 54 13.10 -9.90 -7.94
CA PHE A 54 12.12 -9.02 -7.30
C PHE A 54 10.96 -9.84 -6.75
N PRO A 55 11.09 -10.43 -5.56
CA PRO A 55 9.93 -11.05 -4.93
C PRO A 55 8.82 -9.98 -4.80
N LEU A 56 7.66 -10.25 -5.36
CA LEU A 56 6.48 -9.44 -5.10
C LEU A 56 6.14 -9.66 -3.63
N GLU A 57 6.50 -8.68 -2.80
CA GLU A 57 6.11 -8.67 -1.39
C GLU A 57 4.60 -8.53 -1.32
N THR A 58 3.93 -9.65 -1.14
CA THR A 58 2.50 -9.64 -0.87
C THR A 58 2.30 -9.66 0.63
N VAL A 59 1.65 -8.64 1.13
CA VAL A 59 1.08 -8.67 2.48
C VAL A 59 -0.03 -9.72 2.53
N LYS A 60 -0.17 -10.41 3.65
CA LYS A 60 -1.17 -11.45 3.82
C LYS A 60 -2.11 -11.11 4.97
N ILE A 61 -3.38 -11.41 4.81
CA ILE A 61 -4.34 -11.30 5.93
C ILE A 61 -4.01 -12.39 6.95
N PHE A 62 -3.62 -11.98 8.15
CA PHE A 62 -3.47 -12.86 9.31
C PHE A 62 -4.81 -13.07 10.02
N ASP A 63 -5.56 -11.98 10.25
CA ASP A 63 -6.89 -11.99 10.84
C ASP A 63 -7.76 -10.89 10.25
N ARG A 64 -9.08 -11.10 10.26
CA ARG A 64 -10.07 -10.14 9.76
C ARG A 64 -11.30 -10.12 10.64
N GLN A 65 -11.63 -8.95 11.15
CA GLN A 65 -12.87 -8.68 11.87
C GLN A 65 -13.80 -7.83 11.03
N VAL A 66 -15.09 -8.16 11.02
CA VAL A 66 -16.10 -7.45 10.22
C VAL A 66 -17.19 -6.92 11.16
N SER A 67 -17.44 -5.62 11.10
CA SER A 67 -18.49 -4.95 11.85
C SER A 67 -19.84 -4.98 11.10
N LEU A 68 -20.92 -4.67 11.80
CA LEU A 68 -22.28 -4.68 11.22
C LEU A 68 -22.47 -3.66 10.08
N ASP A 69 -21.71 -2.57 10.09
CA ASP A 69 -21.72 -1.53 9.04
C ASP A 69 -20.86 -1.90 7.82
N GLY A 70 -20.27 -3.11 7.81
CA GLY A 70 -19.39 -3.59 6.76
C GLY A 70 -17.93 -3.16 6.90
N THR A 71 -17.56 -2.37 7.92
CA THR A 71 -16.17 -2.04 8.23
C THR A 71 -15.38 -3.32 8.50
N ARG A 72 -14.20 -3.43 7.87
CA ARG A 72 -13.30 -4.59 8.03
C ARG A 72 -11.98 -4.13 8.60
N LYS A 73 -11.63 -4.65 9.78
CA LYS A 73 -10.29 -4.49 10.37
C LYS A 73 -9.47 -5.73 10.06
N TYR A 74 -8.28 -5.51 9.52
CA TYR A 74 -7.33 -6.55 9.16
C TYR A 74 -6.11 -6.46 10.07
N VAL A 75 -5.62 -7.60 10.52
CA VAL A 75 -4.24 -7.78 10.94
C VAL A 75 -3.50 -8.35 9.74
N VAL A 76 -2.46 -7.66 9.31
CA VAL A 76 -1.72 -7.96 8.09
C VAL A 76 -0.31 -8.41 8.45
N THR A 77 0.10 -9.58 7.92
CA THR A 77 1.47 -10.08 8.04
C THR A 77 2.32 -9.51 6.91
N LEU A 78 3.45 -8.94 7.25
CA LEU A 78 4.50 -8.47 6.34
C LEU A 78 5.50 -9.59 6.01
N ALA A 79 6.38 -9.37 5.04
CA ALA A 79 7.34 -10.39 4.57
C ALA A 79 8.29 -10.89 5.67
N ASP A 80 8.63 -10.06 6.64
CA ASP A 80 9.48 -10.40 7.79
C ASP A 80 8.73 -11.03 8.97
N GLY A 81 7.40 -11.26 8.82
CA GLY A 81 6.54 -11.79 9.86
C GLY A 81 5.98 -10.75 10.83
N SER A 82 6.35 -9.47 10.70
CA SER A 82 5.77 -8.37 11.47
C SER A 82 4.29 -8.22 11.17
N LEU A 83 3.52 -7.75 12.15
CA LEU A 83 2.09 -7.54 12.03
C LEU A 83 1.76 -6.04 12.08
N VAL A 84 0.86 -5.60 11.21
CA VAL A 84 0.29 -4.25 11.25
C VAL A 84 -1.23 -4.32 11.07
N GLU A 85 -1.92 -3.29 11.52
CA GLU A 85 -3.36 -3.16 11.31
C GLU A 85 -3.67 -2.24 10.13
N THR A 86 -4.70 -2.61 9.36
CA THR A 86 -5.33 -1.74 8.37
C THR A 86 -6.85 -1.89 8.45
N VAL A 87 -7.59 -0.86 8.03
CA VAL A 87 -9.05 -0.86 8.14
C VAL A 87 -9.68 -0.40 6.84
N GLY A 88 -10.57 -1.22 6.27
CA GLY A 88 -11.43 -0.85 5.17
C GLY A 88 -12.79 -0.36 5.70
N MET A 89 -13.16 0.86 5.36
CA MET A 89 -14.36 1.55 5.84
C MET A 89 -15.27 1.89 4.66
N PRO A 90 -16.27 1.04 4.35
CA PRO A 90 -17.23 1.33 3.30
C PRO A 90 -18.30 2.32 3.79
N VAL A 91 -18.77 3.16 2.90
CA VAL A 91 -19.97 3.96 3.08
C VAL A 91 -20.94 3.59 1.96
N TYR A 92 -22.17 3.28 2.31
CA TYR A 92 -23.20 2.89 1.36
C TYR A 92 -24.28 3.96 1.22
N HIS A 93 -24.80 4.11 0.01
CA HIS A 93 -26.03 4.86 -0.24
C HIS A 93 -27.23 4.14 0.40
N ARG A 94 -28.36 4.84 0.54
CA ARG A 94 -29.59 4.28 1.12
C ARG A 94 -30.13 3.06 0.35
N GLU A 95 -29.90 3.01 -0.95
CA GLU A 95 -30.25 1.90 -1.83
C GLU A 95 -29.25 0.72 -1.77
N GLY A 96 -28.22 0.80 -0.95
CA GLY A 96 -27.24 -0.28 -0.72
C GLY A 96 -26.05 -0.30 -1.68
N SER A 97 -25.96 0.60 -2.68
CA SER A 97 -24.75 0.74 -3.50
C SER A 97 -23.62 1.39 -2.73
N LEU A 98 -22.36 1.01 -3.02
CA LEU A 98 -21.19 1.60 -2.40
C LEU A 98 -21.01 3.05 -2.88
N ASP A 99 -21.00 4.00 -1.96
CA ASP A 99 -20.68 5.41 -2.22
C ASP A 99 -19.14 5.65 -2.16
N ARG A 100 -18.52 5.14 -1.11
CA ARG A 100 -17.09 5.39 -0.83
C ARG A 100 -16.45 4.22 -0.09
N LEU A 101 -15.24 3.86 -0.49
CA LEU A 101 -14.37 2.97 0.27
C LEU A 101 -13.14 3.74 0.74
N SER A 102 -13.02 3.95 2.05
CA SER A 102 -11.86 4.56 2.68
C SER A 102 -10.96 3.50 3.31
N VAL A 103 -9.65 3.68 3.22
CA VAL A 103 -8.69 2.77 3.86
C VAL A 103 -7.85 3.53 4.86
N CYS A 104 -7.78 3.02 6.10
CA CYS A 104 -6.84 3.47 7.11
C CYS A 104 -5.60 2.58 7.05
N VAL A 105 -4.43 3.18 6.80
CA VAL A 105 -3.15 2.47 6.68
C VAL A 105 -2.20 2.81 7.80
N SER A 106 -1.37 1.84 8.16
CA SER A 106 -0.23 1.98 9.07
C SER A 106 1.01 2.47 8.32
N SER A 107 1.86 3.21 9.00
CA SER A 107 3.13 3.75 8.49
C SER A 107 4.38 3.14 9.14
N GLN A 108 4.23 2.48 10.28
CA GLN A 108 5.30 1.84 11.03
C GLN A 108 4.80 0.54 11.67
N VAL A 109 5.72 -0.35 12.01
CA VAL A 109 5.48 -1.45 12.95
C VAL A 109 5.74 -0.91 14.35
N GLY A 110 4.66 -0.72 15.13
CA GLY A 110 4.71 0.03 16.38
C GLY A 110 4.75 1.55 16.16
N CYS A 111 5.09 2.32 17.22
CA CYS A 111 5.16 3.79 17.16
C CYS A 111 6.07 4.32 18.27
N PRO A 112 7.03 5.23 17.96
CA PRO A 112 7.97 5.74 18.98
C PRO A 112 7.38 6.86 19.84
N MET A 113 6.17 7.36 19.54
CA MET A 113 5.60 8.56 20.17
C MET A 113 5.08 8.30 21.60
N ALA A 114 4.90 7.04 21.99
CA ALA A 114 4.50 6.65 23.34
C ALA A 114 3.28 7.39 23.91
N CYS A 115 2.30 7.75 23.06
CA CYS A 115 1.08 8.42 23.49
C CYS A 115 0.33 7.54 24.50
N GLN A 116 0.05 8.05 25.68
CA GLN A 116 -0.49 7.27 26.81
C GLN A 116 -1.86 6.64 26.54
N PHE A 117 -2.66 7.23 25.66
CA PHE A 117 -3.98 6.73 25.27
C PHE A 117 -3.92 5.72 24.12
N CYS A 118 -2.76 5.55 23.45
CA CYS A 118 -2.60 4.72 22.26
C CYS A 118 -2.00 3.36 22.58
N ALA A 119 -2.70 2.28 22.19
CA ALA A 119 -2.19 0.92 22.40
C ALA A 119 -0.86 0.68 21.68
N THR A 120 -0.74 1.11 20.42
CA THR A 120 0.47 0.99 19.62
C THR A 120 1.67 1.70 20.26
N GLY A 121 1.45 2.85 20.91
CA GLY A 121 2.52 3.62 21.55
C GLY A 121 3.16 2.91 22.76
N ARG A 122 2.51 1.90 23.32
CA ARG A 122 3.04 1.14 24.47
C ARG A 122 4.08 0.11 24.07
N GLU A 123 4.07 -0.34 22.84
CA GLU A 123 4.98 -1.37 22.33
C GLU A 123 6.28 -0.80 21.77
N GLY A 124 6.32 0.53 21.59
CA GLY A 124 7.45 1.22 20.97
C GLY A 124 7.54 1.00 19.46
N LEU A 125 8.64 1.41 18.86
CA LEU A 125 8.90 1.28 17.43
C LEU A 125 9.77 0.04 17.16
N THR A 126 9.31 -0.81 16.25
CA THR A 126 10.13 -1.90 15.71
C THR A 126 10.87 -1.41 14.46
N ARG A 127 10.14 -0.91 13.44
CA ARG A 127 10.71 -0.37 12.20
C ARG A 127 9.70 0.48 11.42
N ASN A 128 10.21 1.24 10.49
CA ASN A 128 9.42 1.90 9.47
C ASN A 128 8.88 0.88 8.45
N LEU A 129 7.70 1.18 7.88
CA LEU A 129 7.20 0.47 6.70
C LEU A 129 7.82 1.07 5.43
N THR A 130 8.07 0.22 4.46
CA THR A 130 8.43 0.65 3.11
C THR A 130 7.21 1.21 2.38
N ALA A 131 7.42 2.05 1.37
CA ALA A 131 6.33 2.53 0.50
C ALA A 131 5.52 1.37 -0.10
N ALA A 132 6.18 0.27 -0.45
CA ALA A 132 5.53 -0.93 -0.95
C ALA A 132 4.58 -1.55 0.07
N GLU A 133 4.98 -1.65 1.34
CA GLU A 133 4.15 -2.19 2.41
C GLU A 133 2.94 -1.28 2.72
N VAL A 134 3.11 0.06 2.66
CA VAL A 134 2.00 1.01 2.81
C VAL A 134 0.98 0.84 1.67
N ILE A 135 1.44 0.79 0.43
CA ILE A 135 0.58 0.61 -0.76
C ILE A 135 -0.12 -0.74 -0.74
N SER A 136 0.58 -1.79 -0.31
CA SER A 136 0.03 -3.15 -0.27
C SER A 136 -1.15 -3.28 0.68
N GLN A 137 -1.23 -2.48 1.73
CA GLN A 137 -2.41 -2.41 2.60
C GLN A 137 -3.64 -1.90 1.84
N VAL A 138 -3.47 -0.87 1.00
CA VAL A 138 -4.56 -0.33 0.16
C VAL A 138 -4.99 -1.36 -0.88
N ALA A 139 -4.04 -1.99 -1.56
CA ALA A 139 -4.32 -3.02 -2.56
C ALA A 139 -5.07 -4.23 -1.97
N LEU A 140 -4.65 -4.68 -0.77
CA LEU A 140 -5.30 -5.77 -0.04
C LEU A 140 -6.77 -5.46 0.26
N VAL A 141 -7.06 -4.26 0.75
CA VAL A 141 -8.44 -3.85 1.06
C VAL A 141 -9.27 -3.76 -0.22
N GLN A 142 -8.71 -3.19 -1.30
CA GLN A 142 -9.36 -3.11 -2.60
C GLN A 142 -9.69 -4.51 -3.15
N GLU A 143 -8.77 -5.46 -3.03
CA GLU A 143 -8.97 -6.85 -3.43
C GLU A 143 -10.05 -7.55 -2.57
N ASP A 144 -10.01 -7.40 -1.25
CA ASP A 144 -10.98 -8.06 -0.36
C ASP A 144 -12.40 -7.52 -0.51
N PHE A 145 -12.56 -6.23 -0.81
CA PHE A 145 -13.87 -5.63 -1.08
C PHE A 145 -14.34 -5.84 -2.53
N GLN A 146 -13.44 -6.17 -3.47
CA GLN A 146 -13.66 -6.17 -4.93
C GLN A 146 -14.17 -4.81 -5.43
N GLU A 147 -13.74 -3.72 -4.77
CA GLU A 147 -14.18 -2.36 -5.01
C GLU A 147 -12.98 -1.41 -5.00
N ARG A 148 -13.06 -0.35 -5.79
CA ARG A 148 -12.00 0.65 -5.86
C ARG A 148 -11.94 1.49 -4.58
N VAL A 149 -10.76 1.58 -3.99
CA VAL A 149 -10.50 2.52 -2.89
C VAL A 149 -10.53 3.96 -3.42
N SER A 150 -11.34 4.79 -2.80
CA SER A 150 -11.50 6.21 -3.16
C SER A 150 -10.76 7.17 -2.21
N ASN A 151 -10.55 6.77 -0.98
CA ASN A 151 -9.94 7.60 0.06
C ASN A 151 -8.91 6.82 0.88
N VAL A 152 -7.82 7.48 1.25
CA VAL A 152 -6.79 6.92 2.14
C VAL A 152 -6.56 7.83 3.32
N VAL A 153 -6.51 7.26 4.52
CA VAL A 153 -6.12 7.98 5.74
C VAL A 153 -4.90 7.29 6.36
N VAL A 154 -3.83 8.04 6.55
CA VAL A 154 -2.62 7.56 7.23
C VAL A 154 -2.79 7.83 8.71
N MET A 155 -3.58 7.00 9.37
CA MET A 155 -4.03 7.13 10.77
C MET A 155 -3.97 5.79 11.52
N GLY A 156 -3.30 4.78 10.98
CA GLY A 156 -3.05 3.50 11.61
C GLY A 156 -1.88 3.56 12.59
N GLN A 157 -1.11 2.48 12.65
CA GLN A 157 0.08 2.43 13.51
C GLN A 157 1.20 3.30 12.96
N GLY A 158 1.89 4.02 13.87
CA GLY A 158 3.05 4.83 13.56
C GLY A 158 2.80 6.33 13.48
N GLU A 159 3.92 7.08 13.49
CA GLU A 159 3.97 8.51 13.20
C GLU A 159 4.49 8.70 11.76
N PRO A 160 3.65 9.10 10.81
CA PRO A 160 4.04 9.13 9.41
C PRO A 160 5.20 10.07 9.10
N PHE A 161 5.36 11.17 9.84
CA PHE A 161 6.48 12.08 9.62
C PHE A 161 7.83 11.58 10.17
N LEU A 162 7.84 10.54 11.00
CA LEU A 162 9.07 9.82 11.34
C LEU A 162 9.42 8.72 10.31
N ASN A 163 8.53 8.50 9.34
CA ASN A 163 8.74 7.66 8.16
C ASN A 163 8.50 8.46 6.86
N TYR A 164 8.95 9.70 6.84
CA TYR A 164 8.55 10.70 5.85
C TYR A 164 8.77 10.27 4.41
N ASP A 165 9.97 9.82 4.06
CA ASP A 165 10.34 9.58 2.67
C ASP A 165 9.57 8.37 2.08
N GLU A 166 9.39 7.30 2.84
CA GLU A 166 8.62 6.12 2.42
C GLU A 166 7.12 6.43 2.32
N VAL A 167 6.58 7.15 3.31
CA VAL A 167 5.18 7.58 3.29
C VAL A 167 4.93 8.50 2.09
N LEU A 168 5.79 9.50 1.85
CA LEU A 168 5.64 10.39 0.71
C LEU A 168 5.73 9.65 -0.63
N ALA A 169 6.66 8.69 -0.75
CA ALA A 169 6.75 7.84 -1.93
C ALA A 169 5.46 7.03 -2.15
N ALA A 170 4.90 6.44 -1.09
CA ALA A 170 3.62 5.74 -1.16
C ALA A 170 2.48 6.68 -1.60
N LEU A 171 2.37 7.87 -1.01
CA LEU A 171 1.32 8.84 -1.35
C LEU A 171 1.41 9.32 -2.80
N ARG A 172 2.61 9.49 -3.35
CA ARG A 172 2.80 9.83 -4.76
C ARG A 172 2.28 8.74 -5.69
N ILE A 173 2.52 7.48 -5.38
CA ILE A 173 2.00 6.34 -6.15
C ILE A 173 0.47 6.27 -6.01
N LEU A 174 -0.07 6.40 -4.80
CA LEU A 174 -1.53 6.40 -4.58
C LEU A 174 -2.24 7.55 -5.33
N ASN A 175 -1.58 8.70 -5.47
CA ASN A 175 -2.12 9.86 -6.19
C ASN A 175 -1.88 9.79 -7.71
N SER A 176 -0.93 9.00 -8.19
CA SER A 176 -0.58 8.89 -9.62
C SER A 176 -1.79 8.41 -10.44
N ARG A 177 -2.02 9.05 -11.60
CA ARG A 177 -3.10 8.69 -12.53
C ARG A 177 -2.90 7.33 -13.18
N ASP A 178 -1.65 6.92 -13.32
CA ASP A 178 -1.27 5.65 -13.94
C ASP A 178 -1.35 4.47 -12.96
N ASP A 179 -1.51 4.76 -11.64
CA ASP A 179 -1.57 3.77 -10.57
C ASP A 179 -2.98 3.72 -9.93
N PHE A 180 -3.10 4.14 -8.67
CA PHE A 180 -4.37 4.09 -7.93
C PHE A 180 -5.32 5.26 -8.27
N ASN A 181 -4.79 6.36 -8.76
CA ASN A 181 -5.53 7.56 -9.14
C ASN A 181 -6.45 8.08 -8.01
N ILE A 182 -5.96 8.10 -6.78
CA ILE A 182 -6.65 8.69 -5.63
C ILE A 182 -6.28 10.16 -5.56
N GLY A 183 -7.26 11.05 -5.75
CA GLY A 183 -7.02 12.50 -5.75
C GLY A 183 -6.41 12.98 -4.41
N ALA A 184 -5.49 13.94 -4.45
CA ALA A 184 -4.79 14.43 -3.25
C ALA A 184 -5.75 14.89 -2.13
N ARG A 185 -6.93 15.43 -2.47
CA ARG A 185 -7.97 15.82 -1.49
C ARG A 185 -8.65 14.64 -0.81
N HIS A 186 -8.44 13.44 -1.30
CA HIS A 186 -8.95 12.18 -0.73
C HIS A 186 -7.88 11.41 0.04
N ILE A 187 -6.72 12.04 0.27
CA ILE A 187 -5.65 11.51 1.09
C ILE A 187 -5.51 12.40 2.32
N THR A 188 -5.64 11.81 3.50
CA THR A 188 -5.49 12.52 4.77
C THR A 188 -4.35 11.90 5.56
N LEU A 189 -3.46 12.74 6.06
CA LEU A 189 -2.36 12.34 6.92
C LEU A 189 -2.56 12.98 8.29
N SER A 190 -2.43 12.17 9.35
CA SER A 190 -2.47 12.64 10.73
C SER A 190 -1.09 12.52 11.36
N THR A 191 -0.72 13.51 12.14
CA THR A 191 0.57 13.56 12.85
C THR A 191 0.38 14.06 14.27
N CYS A 192 1.25 13.66 15.17
CA CYS A 192 1.32 14.22 16.52
C CYS A 192 2.04 15.59 16.57
N GLY A 193 2.40 16.15 15.42
CA GLY A 193 2.98 17.49 15.32
C GLY A 193 4.50 17.52 15.18
N ILE A 194 5.07 16.64 14.36
CA ILE A 194 6.50 16.69 13.99
C ILE A 194 6.71 17.87 13.04
N ILE A 195 7.15 19.02 13.59
CA ILE A 195 7.26 20.30 12.87
C ILE A 195 8.11 20.17 11.61
N ASP A 196 9.31 19.58 11.72
CA ASP A 196 10.22 19.39 10.57
C ASP A 196 9.57 18.59 9.42
N GLY A 197 8.62 17.70 9.72
CA GLY A 197 7.86 16.95 8.73
C GLY A 197 6.71 17.76 8.13
N ILE A 198 6.17 18.75 8.86
CA ILE A 198 5.10 19.63 8.39
C ILE A 198 5.67 20.69 7.43
N ASP A 199 6.88 21.17 7.70
CA ASP A 199 7.53 22.24 6.92
C ASP A 199 8.18 21.73 5.61
N ARG A 200 8.36 20.42 5.44
CA ARG A 200 8.88 19.75 4.23
C ARG A 200 7.79 19.51 3.19
#